data_85dd2aca9369690fc9709515cff65e75
#
_entry.id   85dd2aca9369690fc9709515cff65e75
#
_cell.length_a   1.000
_cell.length_b   1.000
_cell.length_c   1.000
_cell.angle_alpha   90.00
_cell.angle_beta   90.00
_cell.angle_gamma   90.00
#
_symmetry.space_group_name_H-M   'P 1'
#
loop_
_entity.id
_entity.type
_entity.pdbx_description
1 polymer ?
#
loop_
_entity_poly.entity_id
_entity_poly.type
_entity_poly.pdbx_seq_one_letter_code
_entity_poly.pdbx_strand_id
1 'polypeptide(L)'
;RTALARIMVSDPKLLLLDEPFSALDAHLRDKLMIEMRDVLAKFGREVIMVTHSRDEAYNMSREIAVMDEGKLLAKNKTKALFADPGSVPAAILTGCKNIASAEKRGEHEVYIPEWGVTLTTAQSVGDNVKAIGIRAHYFNPTAPTNRFAVEYIEEMEEPFEWIIEFRPRSAAADAQGVWWRVSKDKRPQSFPAELGIAPANILLLY
;
A
#
# COMPACT_ATOMS: atom_id res chain seq x y z
N ARG A 1 -15.62 -16.05 19.03
CA ARG A 1 -15.11 -16.16 20.42
C ARG A 1 -15.16 -17.59 20.95
N THR A 2 -16.30 -18.25 20.94
CA THR A 2 -16.45 -19.60 21.46
C THR A 2 -15.55 -20.63 20.76
N ALA A 3 -15.43 -20.55 19.42
CA ALA A 3 -14.55 -21.42 18.64
C ALA A 3 -13.07 -21.27 19.05
N LEU A 4 -12.58 -20.03 19.18
CA LEU A 4 -11.22 -19.76 19.61
C LEU A 4 -10.96 -20.27 21.03
N ALA A 5 -11.88 -20.01 21.96
CA ALA A 5 -11.77 -20.51 23.34
C ALA A 5 -11.71 -22.06 23.39
N ARG A 6 -12.51 -22.78 22.60
CA ARG A 6 -12.46 -24.23 22.49
C ARG A 6 -11.12 -24.76 21.98
N ILE A 7 -10.55 -24.09 20.96
CA ILE A 7 -9.24 -24.47 20.43
C ILE A 7 -8.16 -24.22 21.49
N MET A 8 -8.21 -23.09 22.20
CA MET A 8 -7.23 -22.74 23.24
C MET A 8 -7.20 -23.77 24.39
N VAL A 9 -8.36 -24.34 24.75
CA VAL A 9 -8.46 -25.39 25.81
C VAL A 9 -7.72 -26.67 25.41
N SER A 10 -7.61 -26.99 24.11
CA SER A 10 -6.87 -28.16 23.63
C SER A 10 -5.35 -28.01 23.67
N ASP A 11 -4.84 -26.84 24.09
CA ASP A 11 -3.43 -26.50 24.23
C ASP A 11 -2.58 -26.78 22.96
N PRO A 12 -3.00 -26.29 21.77
CA PRO A 12 -2.34 -26.63 20.51
C PRO A 12 -0.93 -26.02 20.44
N LYS A 13 0.00 -26.72 19.76
CA LYS A 13 1.37 -26.22 19.51
C LYS A 13 1.41 -25.11 18.45
N LEU A 14 0.46 -25.14 17.50
CA LEU A 14 0.32 -24.21 16.38
C LEU A 14 -1.16 -23.86 16.22
N LEU A 15 -1.46 -22.58 16.02
CA LEU A 15 -2.80 -22.09 15.72
C LEU A 15 -2.87 -21.65 14.26
N LEU A 16 -3.83 -22.19 13.53
CA LEU A 16 -4.14 -21.77 12.16
C LEU A 16 -5.47 -21.02 12.14
N LEU A 17 -5.46 -19.81 11.60
CA LEU A 17 -6.63 -18.95 11.46
C LEU A 17 -6.83 -18.65 9.98
N ASP A 18 -7.97 -19.02 9.45
CA ASP A 18 -8.36 -18.75 8.07
C ASP A 18 -9.47 -17.70 8.07
N GLU A 19 -9.17 -16.52 7.56
CA GLU A 19 -10.04 -15.35 7.45
C GLU A 19 -10.91 -15.09 8.71
N PRO A 20 -10.30 -14.95 9.91
CA PRO A 20 -11.04 -15.00 11.18
C PRO A 20 -12.03 -13.83 11.37
N PHE A 21 -11.96 -12.80 10.56
CA PHE A 21 -12.82 -11.61 10.67
C PHE A 21 -13.71 -11.35 9.45
N SER A 22 -13.68 -12.20 8.42
CA SER A 22 -14.34 -11.97 7.13
C SER A 22 -15.87 -11.82 7.24
N ALA A 23 -16.50 -12.49 8.19
CA ALA A 23 -17.96 -12.46 8.39
C ALA A 23 -18.44 -11.33 9.34
N LEU A 24 -17.56 -10.37 9.70
CA LEU A 24 -17.89 -9.35 10.69
C LEU A 24 -18.09 -7.98 10.01
N ASP A 25 -19.02 -7.19 10.56
CA ASP A 25 -19.11 -5.76 10.24
C ASP A 25 -17.86 -4.99 10.74
N ALA A 26 -17.62 -3.80 10.18
CA ALA A 26 -16.40 -3.04 10.44
C ALA A 26 -16.21 -2.71 11.94
N HIS A 27 -17.28 -2.29 12.64
CA HIS A 27 -17.18 -1.90 14.04
C HIS A 27 -16.85 -3.09 14.95
N LEU A 28 -17.50 -4.23 14.70
CA LEU A 28 -17.25 -5.46 15.46
C LEU A 28 -15.88 -6.04 15.14
N ARG A 29 -15.44 -5.93 13.90
CA ARG A 29 -14.10 -6.38 13.45
C ARG A 29 -12.99 -5.68 14.23
N ASP A 30 -13.00 -4.34 14.30
CA ASP A 30 -11.97 -3.57 14.99
C ASP A 30 -11.86 -3.95 16.47
N LYS A 31 -13.00 -4.05 17.14
CA LYS A 31 -13.06 -4.47 18.55
C LYS A 31 -12.50 -5.88 18.76
N LEU A 32 -12.90 -6.82 17.89
CA LEU A 32 -12.46 -8.21 18.00
C LEU A 32 -10.99 -8.39 17.61
N MET A 33 -10.45 -7.59 16.67
CA MET A 33 -9.01 -7.59 16.39
C MET A 33 -8.18 -7.24 17.62
N ILE A 34 -8.59 -6.20 18.36
CA ILE A 34 -7.89 -5.80 19.61
C ILE A 34 -7.94 -6.93 20.63
N GLU A 35 -9.14 -7.49 20.90
CA GLU A 35 -9.32 -8.59 21.85
C GLU A 35 -8.53 -9.83 21.43
N MET A 36 -8.56 -10.20 20.15
CA MET A 36 -7.83 -11.36 19.64
C MET A 36 -6.32 -11.18 19.75
N ARG A 37 -5.80 -10.01 19.46
CA ARG A 37 -4.37 -9.71 19.62
C ARG A 37 -3.89 -9.96 21.04
N ASP A 38 -4.68 -9.56 22.03
CA ASP A 38 -4.35 -9.77 23.46
C ASP A 38 -4.40 -11.28 23.82
N VAL A 39 -5.36 -12.02 23.29
CA VAL A 39 -5.46 -13.47 23.47
C VAL A 39 -4.27 -14.18 22.82
N LEU A 40 -3.92 -13.83 21.58
CA LEU A 40 -2.79 -14.45 20.88
C LEU A 40 -1.45 -14.10 21.52
N ALA A 41 -1.29 -12.91 22.07
CA ALA A 41 -0.10 -12.54 22.84
C ALA A 41 0.08 -13.42 24.10
N LYS A 42 -1.03 -13.75 24.79
CA LYS A 42 -1.03 -14.67 25.95
C LYS A 42 -0.83 -16.13 25.56
N PHE A 43 -1.25 -16.52 24.36
CA PHE A 43 -1.04 -17.86 23.84
C PHE A 43 0.44 -18.22 23.72
N GLY A 44 1.30 -17.27 23.35
CA GLY A 44 2.76 -17.39 23.43
C GLY A 44 3.39 -18.43 22.49
N ARG A 45 2.64 -18.95 21.52
CA ARG A 45 3.08 -19.95 20.54
C ARG A 45 2.90 -19.45 19.12
N GLU A 46 3.27 -20.27 18.14
CA GLU A 46 3.18 -19.94 16.73
C GLU A 46 1.73 -19.83 16.25
N VAL A 47 1.45 -18.77 15.49
CA VAL A 47 0.14 -18.51 14.88
C VAL A 47 0.35 -18.19 13.41
N ILE A 48 -0.37 -18.88 12.54
CA ILE A 48 -0.44 -18.55 11.12
C ILE A 48 -1.87 -18.07 10.84
N MET A 49 -1.99 -16.88 10.27
CA MET A 49 -3.27 -16.30 9.86
C MET A 49 -3.26 -16.06 8.35
N VAL A 50 -4.30 -16.53 7.68
CA VAL A 50 -4.58 -16.20 6.28
C VAL A 50 -5.65 -15.12 6.25
N THR A 51 -5.39 -14.07 5.51
CA THR A 51 -6.34 -12.96 5.31
C THR A 51 -6.07 -12.24 4.00
N HIS A 52 -7.09 -11.70 3.38
CA HIS A 52 -7.02 -10.76 2.27
C HIS A 52 -7.09 -9.29 2.74
N SER A 53 -7.30 -9.07 4.03
CA SER A 53 -7.37 -7.73 4.61
C SER A 53 -5.98 -7.21 4.95
N ARG A 54 -5.57 -6.14 4.26
CA ARG A 54 -4.32 -5.41 4.52
C ARG A 54 -4.21 -4.97 5.98
N ASP A 55 -5.31 -4.48 6.54
CA ASP A 55 -5.33 -3.89 7.88
C ASP A 55 -5.22 -4.98 8.95
N GLU A 56 -5.84 -6.14 8.73
CA GLU A 56 -5.67 -7.32 9.59
C GLU A 56 -4.21 -7.80 9.56
N ALA A 57 -3.64 -7.99 8.37
CA ALA A 57 -2.26 -8.41 8.21
C ALA A 57 -1.29 -7.44 8.92
N TYR A 58 -1.49 -6.13 8.75
CA TYR A 58 -0.65 -5.11 9.38
C TYR A 58 -0.73 -5.10 10.91
N ASN A 59 -1.94 -5.22 11.46
CA ASN A 59 -2.19 -5.06 12.89
C ASN A 59 -1.94 -6.35 13.70
N MET A 60 -2.06 -7.52 13.07
CA MET A 60 -2.03 -8.82 13.76
C MET A 60 -0.72 -9.57 13.59
N SER A 61 0.07 -9.28 12.55
CA SER A 61 1.23 -10.10 12.18
C SER A 61 2.56 -9.40 12.46
N ARG A 62 3.56 -10.15 12.90
CA ARG A 62 4.96 -9.69 13.01
C ARG A 62 5.69 -9.82 11.68
N GLU A 63 5.39 -10.87 10.94
CA GLU A 63 5.89 -11.15 9.60
C GLU A 63 4.72 -11.43 8.67
N ILE A 64 4.86 -11.05 7.42
CA ILE A 64 3.88 -11.30 6.37
C ILE A 64 4.55 -12.06 5.24
N ALA A 65 3.87 -13.10 4.78
CA ALA A 65 4.17 -13.82 3.55
C ALA A 65 3.11 -13.46 2.50
N VAL A 66 3.52 -12.84 1.41
CA VAL A 66 2.63 -12.50 0.28
C VAL A 66 2.61 -13.71 -0.66
N MET A 67 1.41 -14.19 -0.93
CA MET A 67 1.19 -15.30 -1.86
C MET A 67 0.31 -14.85 -3.03
N ASP A 68 0.63 -15.33 -4.22
CA ASP A 68 -0.17 -15.16 -5.42
C ASP A 68 -0.01 -16.40 -6.31
N GLU A 69 -1.12 -16.87 -6.90
CA GLU A 69 -1.17 -18.09 -7.73
C GLU A 69 -0.46 -19.30 -7.08
N GLY A 70 -0.59 -19.47 -5.76
CA GLY A 70 0.02 -20.56 -5.01
C GLY A 70 1.54 -20.44 -4.79
N LYS A 71 2.16 -19.32 -5.16
CA LYS A 71 3.59 -19.05 -5.00
C LYS A 71 3.83 -18.02 -3.91
N LEU A 72 4.91 -18.22 -3.15
CA LEU A 72 5.41 -17.21 -2.21
C LEU A 72 6.17 -16.13 -2.98
N LEU A 73 5.63 -14.91 -3.03
CA LEU A 73 6.23 -13.79 -3.75
C LEU A 73 7.17 -12.96 -2.88
N ALA A 74 6.83 -12.78 -1.61
CA ALA A 74 7.62 -12.01 -0.66
C ALA A 74 7.38 -12.50 0.76
N LYS A 75 8.41 -12.43 1.60
CA LYS A 75 8.27 -12.62 3.05
C LYS A 75 9.17 -11.62 3.76
N ASN A 76 8.61 -10.85 4.68
CA ASN A 76 9.38 -9.90 5.47
C ASN A 76 8.64 -9.55 6.77
N LYS A 77 9.33 -8.83 7.68
CA LYS A 77 8.69 -8.18 8.82
C LYS A 77 7.62 -7.21 8.32
N THR A 78 6.48 -7.18 8.98
CA THR A 78 5.30 -6.40 8.57
C THR A 78 5.65 -4.96 8.18
N LYS A 79 6.30 -4.22 9.05
CA LYS A 79 6.65 -2.81 8.77
C LYS A 79 7.61 -2.66 7.59
N ALA A 80 8.57 -3.57 7.44
CA ALA A 80 9.53 -3.56 6.34
C ALA A 80 8.83 -3.84 5.00
N LEU A 81 7.94 -4.82 4.95
CA LEU A 81 7.17 -5.15 3.73
C LEU A 81 6.25 -4.00 3.30
N PHE A 82 5.64 -3.30 4.26
CA PHE A 82 4.80 -2.13 3.96
C PHE A 82 5.62 -0.91 3.55
N ALA A 83 6.85 -0.76 4.05
CA ALA A 83 7.74 0.31 3.64
C ALA A 83 8.36 0.06 2.26
N ASP A 84 8.75 -1.17 1.98
CA ASP A 84 9.38 -1.59 0.73
C ASP A 84 8.86 -2.98 0.31
N PRO A 85 7.80 -3.05 -0.50
CA PRO A 85 7.20 -4.31 -0.93
C PRO A 85 8.04 -5.07 -1.98
N GLY A 86 8.96 -4.41 -2.69
CA GLY A 86 9.90 -4.99 -3.64
C GLY A 86 9.31 -5.56 -4.94
N SER A 87 8.01 -5.82 -5.02
CA SER A 87 7.34 -6.34 -6.21
C SER A 87 5.96 -5.75 -6.42
N VAL A 88 5.47 -5.76 -7.66
CA VAL A 88 4.14 -5.21 -8.02
C VAL A 88 3.01 -5.89 -7.22
N PRO A 89 2.91 -7.22 -7.15
CA PRO A 89 1.83 -7.85 -6.37
C PRO A 89 1.89 -7.48 -4.88
N ALA A 90 3.08 -7.44 -4.28
CA ALA A 90 3.23 -7.03 -2.88
C ALA A 90 2.86 -5.56 -2.67
N ALA A 91 3.18 -4.67 -3.61
CA ALA A 91 2.79 -3.27 -3.57
C ALA A 91 1.26 -3.11 -3.60
N ILE A 92 0.56 -3.84 -4.48
CA ILE A 92 -0.90 -3.85 -4.58
C ILE A 92 -1.52 -4.32 -3.25
N LEU A 93 -1.08 -5.46 -2.74
CA LEU A 93 -1.59 -6.05 -1.49
C LEU A 93 -1.31 -5.16 -0.27
N THR A 94 -0.20 -4.43 -0.25
CA THR A 94 0.09 -3.44 0.80
C THR A 94 -0.59 -2.08 0.58
N GLY A 95 -1.47 -1.96 -0.44
CA GLY A 95 -2.33 -0.81 -0.65
C GLY A 95 -1.74 0.31 -1.51
N CYS A 96 -0.72 0.04 -2.31
CA CYS A 96 -0.25 0.97 -3.33
C CYS A 96 -1.27 1.01 -4.47
N LYS A 97 -1.75 2.21 -4.82
CA LYS A 97 -2.78 2.40 -5.85
C LYS A 97 -2.21 2.87 -7.19
N ASN A 98 -1.14 3.67 -7.14
CA ASN A 98 -0.51 4.20 -8.33
C ASN A 98 0.73 3.37 -8.63
N ILE A 99 0.64 2.50 -9.60
CA ILE A 99 1.72 1.66 -10.09
C ILE A 99 1.85 1.91 -11.58
N ALA A 100 3.05 2.19 -12.04
CA ALA A 100 3.33 2.45 -13.44
C ALA A 100 4.66 1.80 -13.84
N SER A 101 4.78 1.39 -15.09
CA SER A 101 6.03 0.84 -15.65
C SER A 101 7.16 1.84 -15.52
N ALA A 102 8.36 1.38 -15.27
CA ALA A 102 9.51 2.24 -15.05
C ALA A 102 10.76 1.75 -15.78
N GLU A 103 11.49 2.70 -16.35
CA GLU A 103 12.77 2.48 -16.99
C GLU A 103 13.87 3.20 -16.23
N LYS A 104 14.96 2.52 -15.93
CA LYS A 104 16.14 3.16 -15.34
C LYS A 104 16.74 4.19 -16.30
N ARG A 105 17.00 5.40 -15.82
CA ARG A 105 17.72 6.46 -16.55
C ARG A 105 19.05 6.84 -15.90
N GLY A 106 19.17 6.65 -14.60
CA GLY A 106 20.37 6.93 -13.82
C GLY A 106 20.41 6.13 -12.54
N GLU A 107 21.42 6.35 -11.72
CA GLU A 107 21.56 5.66 -10.44
C GLU A 107 20.38 5.95 -9.49
N HIS A 108 19.86 7.16 -9.54
CA HIS A 108 18.72 7.62 -8.74
C HIS A 108 17.61 8.23 -9.61
N GLU A 109 17.47 7.78 -10.86
CA GLU A 109 16.47 8.30 -11.78
C GLU A 109 15.72 7.19 -12.51
N VAL A 110 14.40 7.32 -12.56
CA VAL A 110 13.50 6.46 -13.32
C VAL A 110 12.63 7.28 -14.25
N TYR A 111 12.46 6.82 -15.46
CA TYR A 111 11.48 7.35 -16.41
C TYR A 111 10.22 6.50 -16.36
N ILE A 112 9.07 7.17 -16.35
CA ILE A 112 7.74 6.55 -16.34
C ILE A 112 7.09 6.84 -17.70
N PRO A 113 7.11 5.87 -18.65
CA PRO A 113 6.60 6.09 -20.01
C PRO A 113 5.14 6.52 -20.04
N GLU A 114 4.28 5.89 -19.22
CA GLU A 114 2.85 6.16 -19.13
C GLU A 114 2.54 7.60 -18.68
N TRP A 115 3.43 8.21 -17.89
CA TRP A 115 3.27 9.57 -17.37
C TRP A 115 4.10 10.60 -18.15
N GLY A 116 5.06 10.15 -18.94
CA GLY A 116 6.00 11.01 -19.66
C GLY A 116 6.89 11.85 -18.74
N VAL A 117 7.21 11.37 -17.53
CA VAL A 117 8.00 12.07 -16.51
C VAL A 117 9.20 11.25 -16.06
N THR A 118 10.27 11.96 -15.68
CA THR A 118 11.41 11.37 -14.97
C THR A 118 11.33 11.77 -13.50
N LEU A 119 11.50 10.79 -12.60
CA LEU A 119 11.48 11.00 -11.16
C LEU A 119 12.81 10.61 -10.54
N THR A 120 13.26 11.42 -9.58
CA THR A 120 14.42 11.12 -8.73
C THR A 120 14.00 10.25 -7.55
N THR A 121 14.75 9.21 -7.26
CA THR A 121 14.49 8.25 -6.17
C THR A 121 15.51 8.40 -5.05
N ALA A 122 15.10 8.10 -3.81
CA ALA A 122 16.04 8.09 -2.67
C ALA A 122 16.94 6.83 -2.69
N GLN A 123 16.41 5.71 -3.17
CA GLN A 123 17.15 4.47 -3.32
C GLN A 123 17.82 4.40 -4.70
N SER A 124 18.95 3.70 -4.79
CA SER A 124 19.60 3.40 -6.06
C SER A 124 18.72 2.46 -6.90
N VAL A 125 18.58 2.78 -8.18
CA VAL A 125 17.73 2.05 -9.13
C VAL A 125 18.49 0.87 -9.69
N GLY A 126 18.00 -0.35 -9.43
CA GLY A 126 18.53 -1.58 -10.00
C GLY A 126 18.27 -1.68 -11.51
N ASP A 127 19.11 -2.39 -12.24
CA ASP A 127 18.97 -2.55 -13.71
C ASP A 127 17.73 -3.35 -14.10
N ASN A 128 17.18 -4.13 -13.19
CA ASN A 128 16.00 -4.97 -13.37
C ASN A 128 14.70 -4.32 -12.85
N VAL A 129 14.68 -3.00 -12.63
CA VAL A 129 13.44 -2.29 -12.25
C VAL A 129 12.39 -2.48 -13.33
N LYS A 130 11.17 -2.80 -12.91
CA LYS A 130 10.02 -3.01 -13.81
C LYS A 130 8.96 -1.93 -13.68
N ALA A 131 8.76 -1.45 -12.46
CA ALA A 131 7.73 -0.48 -12.17
C ALA A 131 8.10 0.39 -10.98
N ILE A 132 7.39 1.48 -10.82
CA ILE A 132 7.34 2.24 -9.57
C ILE A 132 5.98 2.12 -8.92
N GLY A 133 5.97 2.31 -7.61
CA GLY A 133 4.73 2.45 -6.85
C GLY A 133 4.71 3.74 -6.05
N ILE A 134 3.57 4.44 -6.05
CA ILE A 134 3.38 5.64 -5.25
C ILE A 134 2.06 5.52 -4.49
N ARG A 135 2.11 5.67 -3.17
CA ARG A 135 0.87 5.68 -2.38
C ARG A 135 0.13 7.00 -2.60
N ALA A 136 -1.18 6.91 -2.78
CA ALA A 136 -2.01 8.06 -3.17
C ALA A 136 -1.91 9.27 -2.24
N HIS A 137 -1.61 9.09 -0.96
CA HIS A 137 -1.47 10.19 0.00
C HIS A 137 -0.10 10.89 -0.01
N TYR A 138 0.85 10.46 -0.84
CA TYR A 138 2.19 11.09 -0.91
C TYR A 138 2.30 12.21 -1.93
N PHE A 139 1.34 12.38 -2.81
CA PHE A 139 1.32 13.55 -3.69
C PHE A 139 1.10 14.82 -2.88
N ASN A 140 1.87 15.85 -3.20
CA ASN A 140 1.84 17.11 -2.46
C ASN A 140 2.08 18.29 -3.42
N PRO A 141 1.17 19.29 -3.47
CA PRO A 141 1.35 20.47 -4.30
C PRO A 141 2.53 21.37 -3.88
N THR A 142 3.03 21.21 -2.65
CA THR A 142 4.18 21.97 -2.11
C THR A 142 5.48 21.18 -2.04
N ALA A 143 5.51 19.95 -2.57
CA ALA A 143 6.74 19.15 -2.58
C ALA A 143 7.85 19.88 -3.37
N PRO A 144 9.09 19.94 -2.86
CA PRO A 144 10.18 20.64 -3.53
C PRO A 144 10.80 19.88 -4.70
N THR A 145 10.52 18.58 -4.81
CA THR A 145 11.14 17.65 -5.77
C THR A 145 10.10 16.88 -6.56
N ASN A 146 10.53 16.28 -7.68
CA ASN A 146 9.69 15.45 -8.55
C ASN A 146 8.36 16.13 -8.91
N ARG A 147 8.43 17.42 -9.22
CA ARG A 147 7.25 18.21 -9.61
C ARG A 147 6.95 18.03 -11.09
N PHE A 148 5.68 17.86 -11.40
CA PHE A 148 5.20 17.79 -12.77
C PHE A 148 3.81 18.42 -12.88
N ALA A 149 3.53 18.97 -14.04
CA ALA A 149 2.24 19.57 -14.35
C ALA A 149 1.16 18.50 -14.45
N VAL A 150 -0.02 18.79 -13.91
CA VAL A 150 -1.14 17.85 -13.83
C VAL A 150 -2.41 18.46 -14.39
N GLU A 151 -3.33 17.61 -14.82
CA GLU A 151 -4.70 17.96 -15.16
C GLU A 151 -5.69 17.15 -14.33
N TYR A 152 -6.75 17.79 -13.92
CA TYR A 152 -7.85 17.18 -13.16
C TYR A 152 -8.67 16.27 -14.07
N ILE A 153 -9.10 15.13 -13.55
CA ILE A 153 -10.03 14.22 -14.21
C ILE A 153 -11.37 14.22 -13.45
N GLU A 154 -11.38 13.70 -12.25
CA GLU A 154 -12.57 13.62 -11.40
C GLU A 154 -12.19 13.54 -9.93
N GLU A 155 -13.18 13.64 -9.05
CA GLU A 155 -12.97 13.45 -7.60
C GLU A 155 -14.16 12.76 -6.96
N MET A 156 -13.85 12.03 -5.89
CA MET A 156 -14.84 11.37 -5.04
C MET A 156 -14.65 11.82 -3.60
N GLU A 157 -15.73 12.26 -2.97
CA GLU A 157 -15.75 12.60 -1.55
C GLU A 157 -15.95 11.35 -0.71
N GLU A 158 -15.03 11.11 0.23
CA GLU A 158 -15.18 10.14 1.30
C GLU A 158 -15.44 10.86 2.65
N PRO A 159 -15.85 10.15 3.72
CA PRO A 159 -16.20 10.79 5.00
C PRO A 159 -15.11 11.70 5.56
N PHE A 160 -13.83 11.36 5.40
CA PHE A 160 -12.70 12.06 6.01
C PHE A 160 -11.67 12.59 5.01
N GLU A 161 -11.76 12.19 3.75
CA GLU A 161 -10.78 12.52 2.72
C GLU A 161 -11.43 12.71 1.35
N TRP A 162 -10.67 13.22 0.41
CA TRP A 162 -11.00 13.26 -1.01
C TRP A 162 -10.08 12.31 -1.76
N ILE A 163 -10.63 11.57 -2.69
CA ILE A 163 -9.89 10.85 -3.72
C ILE A 163 -10.01 11.68 -5.00
N ILE A 164 -8.91 12.21 -5.46
CA ILE A 164 -8.83 13.03 -6.67
C ILE A 164 -8.09 12.21 -7.71
N GLU A 165 -8.71 12.00 -8.85
CA GLU A 165 -8.06 11.41 -10.01
C GLU A 165 -7.53 12.52 -10.91
N PHE A 166 -6.26 12.39 -11.27
CA PHE A 166 -5.56 13.34 -12.12
C PHE A 166 -4.67 12.61 -13.13
N ARG A 167 -4.18 13.32 -14.11
CA ARG A 167 -3.22 12.81 -15.08
C ARG A 167 -2.06 13.81 -15.23
N PRO A 168 -0.79 13.33 -15.32
CA PRO A 168 0.32 14.19 -15.74
C PRO A 168 0.05 14.77 -17.15
N ARG A 169 0.30 16.03 -17.37
CA ARG A 169 0.07 16.68 -18.69
C ARG A 169 0.94 16.12 -19.81
N SER A 170 2.07 15.50 -19.44
CA SER A 170 2.97 14.81 -20.36
C SER A 170 2.52 13.41 -20.74
N ALA A 171 1.49 12.86 -20.05
CA ALA A 171 0.94 11.54 -20.33
C ALA A 171 0.09 11.53 -21.61
N ALA A 172 -0.05 10.36 -22.23
CA ALA A 172 -0.97 10.19 -23.34
C ALA A 172 -2.44 10.42 -22.89
N ALA A 173 -3.29 10.84 -23.83
CA ALA A 173 -4.68 11.19 -23.53
C ALA A 173 -5.51 10.02 -22.97
N ASP A 174 -5.13 8.79 -23.30
CA ASP A 174 -5.73 7.53 -22.88
C ASP A 174 -5.01 6.87 -21.68
N ALA A 175 -3.99 7.54 -21.11
CA ALA A 175 -3.27 7.03 -19.95
C ALA A 175 -4.20 6.92 -18.74
N GLN A 176 -4.03 5.86 -17.97
CA GLN A 176 -4.79 5.64 -16.74
C GLN A 176 -4.58 6.80 -15.76
N GLY A 177 -5.65 7.21 -15.10
CA GLY A 177 -5.59 8.24 -14.06
C GLY A 177 -4.79 7.82 -12.83
N VAL A 178 -4.23 8.81 -12.19
CA VAL A 178 -3.40 8.69 -10.99
C VAL A 178 -4.20 9.20 -9.80
N TRP A 179 -4.22 8.46 -8.72
CA TRP A 179 -5.01 8.78 -7.54
C TRP A 179 -4.22 9.58 -6.52
N TRP A 180 -4.77 10.69 -6.11
CA TRP A 180 -4.32 11.50 -4.99
C TRP A 180 -5.35 11.48 -3.87
N ARG A 181 -4.95 10.98 -2.69
CA ARG A 181 -5.73 11.03 -1.46
C ARG A 181 -5.31 12.22 -0.61
N VAL A 182 -6.27 13.05 -0.24
CA VAL A 182 -6.02 14.23 0.59
C VAL A 182 -7.11 14.34 1.65
N SER A 183 -6.72 14.55 2.91
CA SER A 183 -7.67 14.80 4.00
C SER A 183 -8.45 16.09 3.76
N LYS A 184 -9.70 16.15 4.23
CA LYS A 184 -10.60 17.30 3.98
C LYS A 184 -10.02 18.63 4.44
N ASP A 185 -9.29 18.65 5.55
CA ASP A 185 -8.61 19.82 6.10
C ASP A 185 -7.42 20.32 5.26
N LYS A 186 -6.84 19.46 4.43
CA LYS A 186 -5.68 19.77 3.57
C LYS A 186 -6.02 19.93 2.10
N ARG A 187 -7.29 19.71 1.73
CA ARG A 187 -7.72 19.89 0.33
C ARG A 187 -7.55 21.34 -0.09
N PRO A 188 -6.80 21.61 -1.18
CA PRO A 188 -6.69 22.97 -1.71
C PRO A 188 -8.05 23.47 -2.20
N GLN A 189 -8.28 24.79 -2.15
CA GLN A 189 -9.51 25.40 -2.65
C GLN A 189 -9.71 25.21 -4.16
N SER A 190 -8.61 25.10 -4.90
CA SER A 190 -8.62 24.77 -6.32
C SER A 190 -7.62 23.67 -6.60
N PHE A 191 -7.87 22.87 -7.63
CA PHE A 191 -6.92 21.83 -8.06
C PHE A 191 -5.60 22.46 -8.46
N PRO A 192 -4.45 21.95 -7.94
CA PRO A 192 -3.14 22.54 -8.21
C PRO A 192 -2.69 22.31 -9.66
N ALA A 193 -1.96 23.26 -10.23
CA ALA A 193 -1.37 23.10 -11.55
C ALA A 193 -0.25 22.06 -11.60
N GLU A 194 0.40 21.81 -10.47
CA GLU A 194 1.50 20.86 -10.33
C GLU A 194 1.35 20.06 -9.03
N LEU A 195 1.76 18.81 -9.08
CA LEU A 195 1.97 17.95 -7.91
C LEU A 195 3.42 17.47 -7.89
N GLY A 196 3.90 17.18 -6.70
CA GLY A 196 5.23 16.62 -6.52
C GLY A 196 5.25 15.48 -5.53
N ILE A 197 6.38 14.80 -5.45
CA ILE A 197 6.59 13.63 -4.61
C ILE A 197 8.00 13.67 -4.02
N ALA A 198 8.12 13.38 -2.72
CA ALA A 198 9.43 13.21 -2.13
C ALA A 198 10.11 11.93 -2.69
N PRO A 199 11.41 11.96 -3.03
CA PRO A 199 12.15 10.81 -3.55
C PRO A 199 12.03 9.55 -2.69
N ALA A 200 11.92 9.70 -1.35
CA ALA A 200 11.77 8.59 -0.41
C ALA A 200 10.40 7.91 -0.47
N ASN A 201 9.41 8.51 -1.14
CA ASN A 201 8.05 7.98 -1.26
C ASN A 201 7.81 7.23 -2.58
N ILE A 202 8.84 7.06 -3.39
CA ILE A 202 8.80 6.28 -4.62
C ILE A 202 9.29 4.88 -4.31
N LEU A 203 8.43 3.89 -4.48
CA LEU A 203 8.73 2.47 -4.32
C LEU A 203 9.30 1.95 -5.63
N LEU A 204 10.46 1.31 -5.60
CA LEU A 204 11.05 0.61 -6.74
C LEU A 204 10.57 -0.85 -6.74
N LEU A 205 10.00 -1.33 -7.85
CA LEU A 205 9.39 -2.65 -7.97
C LEU A 205 10.11 -3.47 -9.06
N TYR A 206 10.47 -4.71 -8.70
CA TYR A 206 11.34 -5.58 -9.47
C TYR A 206 10.65 -6.84 -9.99
#